data_495fe9a8e8b4e30acd4a779aedcb6964
#
_entry.id   495fe9a8e8b4e30acd4a779aedcb6964
#
_cell.length_a   1.000
_cell.length_b   1.000
_cell.length_c   1.000
_cell.angle_alpha   90.00
_cell.angle_beta   90.00
_cell.angle_gamma   90.00
#
_symmetry.space_group_name_H-M   'P 1'
#
loop_
_entity.id
_entity.type
_entity.pdbx_description
1 polymer ?
#
loop_
_entity_poly.entity_id
_entity_poly.type
_entity_poly.pdbx_seq_one_letter_code
_entity_poly.pdbx_strand_id
1 'polypeptide(L)'
;LLGGALLIGGHLLTSPRSVLARLTTGVASIVFVFVVGYLVFLPFHMNFQLSNDGVIMSQFRTELWRYIVIHSLFLLLIVSWLVFVARDWLWQALVLATSAPPPVSGRRGWGWIWRIALVVLAAAMVAFALSGFATIAFTVVLGGLTLVVGIAARRGAIPGSRYLIVAVVMVVVAMMLAAGVDIFTIKNDVGRMNTVFKFYLQAWVLLAMAASYFLWVLADAGKLSLRGLRPKRGVWLGLLVVLAVGTMVYPVLGTRDRNATRFEYNGLALDGMAYMKTATYQDSEGPLTLKYDLEGIEWMQQNVAGS
;
A
#
# COMPACT_ATOMS: atom_id res chain seq x y z
N LEU A 1 2.88 -6.68 -12.11
CA LEU A 1 3.82 -5.69 -12.68
C LEU A 1 4.53 -4.90 -11.58
N LEU A 2 3.82 -4.30 -10.63
CA LEU A 2 4.41 -3.47 -9.57
C LEU A 2 5.40 -4.26 -8.69
N GLY A 3 5.05 -5.49 -8.26
CA GLY A 3 5.93 -6.36 -7.48
C GLY A 3 7.22 -6.74 -8.22
N GLY A 4 7.13 -7.05 -9.50
CA GLY A 4 8.29 -7.32 -10.36
C GLY A 4 9.20 -6.09 -10.50
N ALA A 5 8.62 -4.90 -10.73
CA ALA A 5 9.37 -3.65 -10.81
C ALA A 5 10.09 -3.32 -9.49
N LEU A 6 9.45 -3.59 -8.34
CA LEU A 6 10.05 -3.38 -7.01
C LEU A 6 11.20 -4.36 -6.73
N LEU A 7 11.07 -5.63 -7.10
CA LEU A 7 12.14 -6.63 -6.95
C LEU A 7 13.34 -6.29 -7.84
N ILE A 8 13.09 -5.93 -9.09
CA ILE A 8 14.14 -5.50 -10.03
C ILE A 8 14.81 -4.23 -9.51
N GLY A 9 14.02 -3.23 -9.09
CA GLY A 9 14.54 -1.98 -8.53
C GLY A 9 15.40 -2.23 -7.27
N GLY A 10 14.93 -3.07 -6.35
CA GLY A 10 15.67 -3.47 -5.15
C GLY A 10 17.00 -4.16 -5.47
N HIS A 11 16.99 -5.09 -6.42
CA HIS A 11 18.21 -5.79 -6.87
C HIS A 11 19.21 -4.82 -7.52
N LEU A 12 18.74 -3.92 -8.37
CA LEU A 12 19.59 -2.93 -9.05
C LEU A 12 20.20 -1.92 -8.07
N LEU A 13 19.45 -1.49 -7.06
CA LEU A 13 19.96 -0.60 -6.01
C LEU A 13 21.05 -1.26 -5.15
N THR A 14 21.07 -2.59 -5.05
CA THR A 14 22.06 -3.35 -4.28
C THR A 14 23.25 -3.82 -5.10
N SER A 15 23.21 -3.71 -6.43
CA SER A 15 24.27 -4.14 -7.34
C SER A 15 25.56 -3.29 -7.21
N PRO A 16 26.76 -3.87 -7.30
CA PRO A 16 28.04 -3.14 -7.28
C PRO A 16 28.34 -2.36 -8.57
N ARG A 17 27.44 -2.35 -9.58
CA ARG A 17 27.61 -1.67 -10.86
C ARG A 17 27.63 -0.15 -10.73
N SER A 18 28.15 0.54 -11.74
CA SER A 18 28.12 2.01 -11.80
C SER A 18 26.68 2.56 -11.77
N VAL A 19 26.51 3.78 -11.31
CA VAL A 19 25.18 4.43 -11.23
C VAL A 19 24.47 4.43 -12.59
N LEU A 20 25.20 4.76 -13.64
CA LEU A 20 24.67 4.78 -15.03
C LEU A 20 24.20 3.38 -15.44
N ALA A 21 25.00 2.33 -15.22
CA ALA A 21 24.64 0.95 -15.55
C ALA A 21 23.43 0.45 -14.73
N ARG A 22 23.24 0.93 -13.51
CA ARG A 22 22.03 0.62 -12.72
C ARG A 22 20.79 1.31 -13.28
N LEU A 23 20.90 2.58 -13.63
CA LEU A 23 19.78 3.34 -14.19
C LEU A 23 19.36 2.75 -15.57
N THR A 24 20.31 2.49 -16.45
CA THR A 24 20.00 1.91 -17.77
C THR A 24 19.37 0.52 -17.65
N THR A 25 19.93 -0.37 -16.79
CA THR A 25 19.35 -1.69 -16.57
C THR A 25 17.97 -1.58 -15.90
N GLY A 26 17.78 -0.64 -14.96
CA GLY A 26 16.49 -0.39 -14.31
C GLY A 26 15.42 0.03 -15.30
N VAL A 27 15.70 1.03 -16.11
CA VAL A 27 14.80 1.52 -17.16
C VAL A 27 14.49 0.41 -18.17
N ALA A 28 15.52 -0.28 -18.67
CA ALA A 28 15.35 -1.39 -19.61
C ALA A 28 14.47 -2.51 -19.02
N SER A 29 14.67 -2.87 -17.75
CA SER A 29 13.85 -3.89 -17.10
C SER A 29 12.38 -3.44 -16.92
N ILE A 30 12.15 -2.18 -16.57
CA ILE A 30 10.79 -1.63 -16.45
C ILE A 30 10.12 -1.64 -17.84
N VAL A 31 10.78 -1.13 -18.85
CA VAL A 31 10.26 -1.13 -20.23
C VAL A 31 9.96 -2.56 -20.69
N PHE A 32 10.88 -3.49 -20.47
CA PHE A 32 10.68 -4.90 -20.81
C PHE A 32 9.44 -5.49 -20.15
N VAL A 33 9.27 -5.29 -18.84
CA VAL A 33 8.09 -5.80 -18.09
C VAL A 33 6.79 -5.19 -18.61
N PHE A 34 6.80 -3.88 -18.92
CA PHE A 34 5.63 -3.22 -19.52
C PHE A 34 5.31 -3.74 -20.91
N VAL A 35 6.33 -3.86 -21.78
CA VAL A 35 6.15 -4.36 -23.15
C VAL A 35 5.66 -5.81 -23.15
N VAL A 36 6.29 -6.68 -22.38
CA VAL A 36 5.85 -8.09 -22.27
C VAL A 36 4.44 -8.16 -21.68
N GLY A 37 4.15 -7.40 -20.62
CA GLY A 37 2.81 -7.34 -20.04
C GLY A 37 1.77 -6.87 -21.06
N TYR A 38 2.06 -5.83 -21.83
CA TYR A 38 1.17 -5.34 -22.88
C TYR A 38 0.94 -6.39 -23.98
N LEU A 39 2.02 -7.02 -24.47
CA LEU A 39 1.91 -8.06 -25.51
C LEU A 39 1.16 -9.30 -25.05
N VAL A 40 1.37 -9.77 -23.83
CA VAL A 40 0.62 -10.92 -23.27
C VAL A 40 -0.88 -10.63 -23.18
N PHE A 41 -1.25 -9.38 -22.88
CA PHE A 41 -2.64 -8.95 -22.81
C PHE A 41 -3.14 -8.28 -24.09
N LEU A 42 -2.40 -8.38 -25.20
CA LEU A 42 -2.75 -7.74 -26.47
C LEU A 42 -4.17 -8.10 -26.96
N PRO A 43 -4.64 -9.37 -26.92
CA PRO A 43 -6.00 -9.70 -27.32
C PRO A 43 -7.07 -8.95 -26.48
N PHE A 44 -6.80 -8.76 -25.19
CA PHE A 44 -7.67 -7.98 -24.32
C PHE A 44 -7.64 -6.49 -24.73
N HIS A 45 -6.45 -5.91 -24.92
CA HIS A 45 -6.34 -4.48 -25.28
C HIS A 45 -6.96 -4.14 -26.65
N MET A 46 -6.95 -5.09 -27.60
CA MET A 46 -7.55 -4.89 -28.92
C MET A 46 -9.09 -4.93 -28.91
N ASN A 47 -9.68 -5.68 -27.98
CA ASN A 47 -11.12 -5.88 -27.91
C ASN A 47 -11.80 -5.13 -26.76
N PHE A 48 -11.01 -4.63 -25.81
CA PHE A 48 -11.55 -3.94 -24.63
C PHE A 48 -11.95 -2.49 -24.96
N GLN A 49 -13.24 -2.21 -24.88
CA GLN A 49 -13.75 -0.86 -24.98
C GLN A 49 -13.71 -0.21 -23.58
N LEU A 50 -12.97 0.88 -23.46
CA LEU A 50 -12.94 1.68 -22.24
C LEU A 50 -14.33 2.29 -22.01
N SER A 51 -15.01 1.85 -20.96
CA SER A 51 -16.27 2.45 -20.51
C SER A 51 -16.08 3.80 -19.79
N ASN A 52 -14.83 4.18 -19.53
CA ASN A 52 -14.48 5.36 -18.74
C ASN A 52 -13.68 6.38 -19.55
N ASP A 53 -14.14 7.61 -19.59
CA ASP A 53 -13.60 8.71 -20.43
C ASP A 53 -12.43 9.48 -19.79
N GLY A 54 -11.56 8.80 -19.04
CA GLY A 54 -10.32 9.40 -18.53
C GLY A 54 -10.29 9.65 -17.02
N VAL A 55 -9.33 10.48 -16.60
CA VAL A 55 -9.05 10.80 -15.19
C VAL A 55 -9.41 12.25 -14.93
N ILE A 56 -10.09 12.49 -13.82
CA ILE A 56 -10.49 13.83 -13.35
C ILE A 56 -9.99 14.07 -11.93
N MET A 57 -9.99 15.31 -11.49
CA MET A 57 -9.70 15.64 -10.09
C MET A 57 -10.83 15.16 -9.18
N SER A 58 -10.47 14.49 -8.11
CA SER A 58 -11.43 13.98 -7.12
C SER A 58 -12.08 15.13 -6.35
N GLN A 59 -13.40 15.12 -6.26
CA GLN A 59 -14.19 16.03 -5.42
C GLN A 59 -14.28 15.53 -3.97
N PHE A 60 -13.99 14.26 -3.74
CA PHE A 60 -14.06 13.61 -2.44
C PHE A 60 -12.67 13.45 -1.82
N ARG A 61 -12.62 13.41 -0.49
CA ARG A 61 -11.39 13.20 0.28
C ARG A 61 -11.58 12.06 1.26
N THR A 62 -10.50 11.34 1.55
CA THR A 62 -10.50 10.32 2.61
C THR A 62 -10.30 11.01 3.95
N GLU A 63 -11.19 10.78 4.89
CA GLU A 63 -11.00 11.23 6.26
C GLU A 63 -9.83 10.50 6.91
N LEU A 64 -8.91 11.23 7.54
CA LEU A 64 -7.68 10.68 8.11
C LEU A 64 -7.93 9.53 9.09
N TRP A 65 -8.94 9.64 9.94
CA TRP A 65 -9.25 8.61 10.90
C TRP A 65 -9.67 7.29 10.23
N ARG A 66 -10.42 7.35 9.11
CA ARG A 66 -10.79 6.16 8.32
C ARG A 66 -9.56 5.50 7.71
N TYR A 67 -8.66 6.32 7.15
CA TYR A 67 -7.38 5.82 6.64
C TYR A 67 -6.55 5.12 7.71
N ILE A 68 -6.44 5.74 8.89
CA ILE A 68 -5.71 5.17 10.03
C ILE A 68 -6.34 3.87 10.50
N VAL A 69 -7.66 3.79 10.64
CA VAL A 69 -8.35 2.56 11.08
C VAL A 69 -8.11 1.41 10.11
N ILE A 70 -8.28 1.64 8.80
CA ILE A 70 -8.12 0.61 7.75
C ILE A 70 -6.68 0.06 7.72
N HIS A 71 -5.67 0.93 7.94
CA HIS A 71 -4.26 0.55 7.85
C HIS A 71 -3.56 0.44 9.21
N SER A 72 -4.31 0.46 10.30
CA SER A 72 -3.82 0.60 11.69
C SER A 72 -2.70 -0.38 12.05
N LEU A 73 -2.83 -1.66 11.72
CA LEU A 73 -1.81 -2.68 11.99
C LEU A 73 -0.49 -2.37 11.27
N PHE A 74 -0.57 -2.02 10.00
CA PHE A 74 0.61 -1.73 9.19
C PHE A 74 1.28 -0.42 9.64
N LEU A 75 0.47 0.61 9.91
CA LEU A 75 0.94 1.89 10.41
C LEU A 75 1.62 1.73 11.78
N LEU A 76 1.06 0.91 12.68
CA LEU A 76 1.68 0.61 13.96
C LEU A 76 3.09 0.05 13.78
N LEU A 77 3.28 -0.90 12.86
CA LEU A 77 4.58 -1.54 12.62
C LEU A 77 5.58 -0.59 11.95
N ILE A 78 5.15 0.19 10.95
CA ILE A 78 5.98 1.18 10.28
C ILE A 78 6.44 2.27 11.26
N VAL A 79 5.51 2.84 12.02
CA VAL A 79 5.83 3.88 13.02
C VAL A 79 6.70 3.29 14.14
N SER A 80 6.43 2.06 14.57
CA SER A 80 7.26 1.39 15.58
C SER A 80 8.69 1.20 15.09
N TRP A 81 8.89 0.80 13.83
CA TRP A 81 10.22 0.71 13.24
C TRP A 81 10.92 2.07 13.21
N LEU A 82 10.23 3.13 12.79
CA LEU A 82 10.79 4.49 12.80
C LEU A 82 11.19 4.92 14.22
N VAL A 83 10.34 4.65 15.22
CA VAL A 83 10.60 5.06 16.60
C VAL A 83 11.67 4.20 17.27
N PHE A 84 11.63 2.86 17.12
CA PHE A 84 12.53 1.97 17.86
C PHE A 84 13.89 1.76 17.19
N VAL A 85 13.99 1.94 15.88
CA VAL A 85 15.20 1.67 15.10
C VAL A 85 15.86 2.98 14.63
N ALA A 86 15.06 3.95 14.21
CA ALA A 86 15.57 5.17 13.58
C ALA A 86 15.51 6.41 14.49
N ARG A 87 14.88 6.33 15.67
CA ARG A 87 14.64 7.49 16.55
C ARG A 87 15.89 8.31 16.83
N ASP A 88 16.95 7.64 17.24
CA ASP A 88 18.16 8.36 17.70
C ASP A 88 18.85 9.05 16.53
N TRP A 89 18.85 8.44 15.36
CA TRP A 89 19.33 9.05 14.13
C TRP A 89 18.44 10.23 13.68
N LEU A 90 17.12 10.06 13.71
CA LEU A 90 16.17 11.14 13.38
C LEU A 90 16.34 12.33 14.32
N TRP A 91 16.51 12.06 15.61
CA TRP A 91 16.75 13.11 16.60
C TRP A 91 18.06 13.84 16.33
N GLN A 92 19.16 13.13 16.08
CA GLN A 92 20.44 13.74 15.73
C GLN A 92 20.35 14.55 14.43
N ALA A 93 19.70 14.02 13.40
CA ALA A 93 19.49 14.73 12.14
C ALA A 93 18.68 16.02 12.35
N LEU A 94 17.63 15.99 13.18
CA LEU A 94 16.83 17.16 13.52
C LEU A 94 17.65 18.19 14.30
N VAL A 95 18.41 17.77 15.30
CA VAL A 95 19.30 18.65 16.09
C VAL A 95 20.34 19.31 15.17
N LEU A 96 20.98 18.54 14.29
CA LEU A 96 21.93 19.08 13.33
C LEU A 96 21.29 20.07 12.35
N ALA A 97 20.07 19.79 11.89
CA ALA A 97 19.33 20.70 11.02
C ALA A 97 18.91 22.00 11.74
N THR A 98 18.67 21.95 13.05
CA THR A 98 18.26 23.10 13.87
C THR A 98 19.42 23.81 14.57
N SER A 99 20.56 23.13 14.76
CA SER A 99 21.77 23.71 15.39
C SER A 99 22.49 24.69 14.45
N ALA A 100 23.12 25.71 14.99
CA ALA A 100 23.97 26.61 14.19
C ALA A 100 25.12 25.76 13.59
N PRO A 101 25.41 25.85 12.28
CA PRO A 101 26.59 25.20 11.74
C PRO A 101 27.84 25.78 12.47
N PRO A 102 28.83 24.94 12.80
CA PRO A 102 30.09 25.43 13.28
C PRO A 102 30.65 26.48 12.29
N PRO A 103 31.35 27.52 12.73
CA PRO A 103 31.88 28.55 11.85
C PRO A 103 33.01 27.97 10.98
N VAL A 104 32.64 27.29 9.92
CA VAL A 104 33.58 26.88 8.85
C VAL A 104 33.64 28.05 7.88
N SER A 105 34.82 28.67 7.84
CA SER A 105 35.14 29.76 6.96
C SER A 105 34.71 29.46 5.50
N GLY A 106 33.80 30.28 4.95
CA GLY A 106 33.46 30.32 3.54
C GLY A 106 32.06 29.93 3.10
N ARG A 107 31.22 29.28 3.95
CA ARG A 107 29.84 28.91 3.57
C ARG A 107 28.78 29.44 4.54
N ARG A 108 28.86 30.70 4.90
CA ARG A 108 28.04 31.32 5.96
C ARG A 108 26.55 31.56 5.61
N GLY A 109 26.08 31.21 4.42
CA GLY A 109 24.76 31.66 3.96
C GLY A 109 23.64 30.61 3.89
N TRP A 110 23.91 29.31 4.01
CA TRP A 110 22.92 28.27 3.61
C TRP A 110 22.20 27.57 4.78
N GLY A 111 22.74 27.59 5.98
CA GLY A 111 22.13 26.88 7.13
C GLY A 111 20.78 27.44 7.56
N TRP A 112 20.58 28.75 7.50
CA TRP A 112 19.32 29.41 7.85
C TRP A 112 18.24 29.17 6.78
N ILE A 113 18.63 29.07 5.51
CA ILE A 113 17.71 28.77 4.39
C ILE A 113 17.05 27.42 4.58
N TRP A 114 17.81 26.38 4.96
CA TRP A 114 17.26 25.05 5.24
C TRP A 114 16.32 25.03 6.44
N ARG A 115 16.58 25.84 7.48
CA ARG A 115 15.68 25.98 8.63
C ARG A 115 14.38 26.64 8.25
N ILE A 116 14.44 27.75 7.51
CA ILE A 116 13.24 28.39 6.98
C ILE A 116 12.48 27.42 6.07
N ALA A 117 13.17 26.70 5.19
CA ALA A 117 12.53 25.71 4.33
C ALA A 117 11.82 24.62 5.13
N LEU A 118 12.41 24.10 6.22
CA LEU A 118 11.77 23.11 7.10
C LEU A 118 10.55 23.70 7.83
N VAL A 119 10.64 24.91 8.34
CA VAL A 119 9.51 25.57 9.01
C VAL A 119 8.39 25.86 8.02
N VAL A 120 8.71 26.38 6.85
CA VAL A 120 7.73 26.65 5.78
C VAL A 120 7.08 25.35 5.32
N LEU A 121 7.85 24.27 5.14
CA LEU A 121 7.31 22.96 4.78
C LEU A 121 6.38 22.42 5.87
N ALA A 122 6.78 22.51 7.14
CA ALA A 122 5.94 22.07 8.26
C ALA A 122 4.64 22.89 8.34
N ALA A 123 4.74 24.23 8.21
CA ALA A 123 3.57 25.11 8.20
C ALA A 123 2.66 24.83 6.99
N ALA A 124 3.22 24.62 5.81
CA ALA A 124 2.48 24.24 4.60
C ALA A 124 1.76 22.90 4.78
N MET A 125 2.41 21.90 5.39
CA MET A 125 1.79 20.61 5.68
C MET A 125 0.64 20.72 6.68
N VAL A 126 0.78 21.55 7.72
CA VAL A 126 -0.29 21.83 8.68
C VAL A 126 -1.44 22.56 8.00
N ALA A 127 -1.17 23.61 7.24
CA ALA A 127 -2.20 24.35 6.49
C ALA A 127 -2.94 23.43 5.50
N PHE A 128 -2.20 22.57 4.81
CA PHE A 128 -2.77 21.59 3.88
C PHE A 128 -3.67 20.56 4.59
N ALA A 129 -3.24 20.07 5.76
CA ALA A 129 -4.05 19.18 6.59
C ALA A 129 -5.34 19.88 7.06
N LEU A 130 -5.26 21.13 7.51
CA LEU A 130 -6.41 21.92 7.96
C LEU A 130 -7.37 22.27 6.81
N SER A 131 -6.90 22.32 5.57
CA SER A 131 -7.71 22.54 4.37
C SER A 131 -8.47 21.30 3.89
N GLY A 132 -8.59 20.24 4.71
CA GLY A 132 -9.30 19.02 4.36
C GLY A 132 -8.43 17.96 3.64
N PHE A 133 -7.12 18.18 3.52
CA PHE A 133 -6.17 17.25 2.91
C PHE A 133 -5.33 16.49 3.95
N ALA A 134 -5.92 16.22 5.12
CA ALA A 134 -5.20 15.61 6.25
C ALA A 134 -4.59 14.24 5.91
N THR A 135 -5.28 13.42 5.12
CA THR A 135 -4.78 12.11 4.69
C THR A 135 -3.59 12.24 3.75
N ILE A 136 -3.62 13.18 2.81
CA ILE A 136 -2.49 13.44 1.90
C ILE A 136 -1.30 13.96 2.72
N ALA A 137 -1.52 14.92 3.62
CA ALA A 137 -0.46 15.44 4.49
C ALA A 137 0.19 14.32 5.31
N PHE A 138 -0.61 13.47 5.92
CA PHE A 138 -0.13 12.33 6.70
C PHE A 138 0.68 11.34 5.85
N THR A 139 0.17 10.95 4.69
CA THR A 139 0.83 9.98 3.80
C THR A 139 2.14 10.53 3.24
N VAL A 140 2.19 11.80 2.86
CA VAL A 140 3.41 12.47 2.38
C VAL A 140 4.46 12.54 3.50
N VAL A 141 4.07 12.92 4.72
CA VAL A 141 5.00 12.98 5.86
C VAL A 141 5.53 11.60 6.22
N LEU A 142 4.65 10.60 6.37
CA LEU A 142 5.06 9.25 6.74
C LEU A 142 5.90 8.59 5.65
N GLY A 143 5.49 8.72 4.38
CA GLY A 143 6.25 8.22 3.23
C GLY A 143 7.61 8.89 3.11
N GLY A 144 7.65 10.22 3.26
CA GLY A 144 8.88 11.01 3.23
C GLY A 144 9.85 10.64 4.36
N LEU A 145 9.37 10.53 5.60
CA LEU A 145 10.19 10.07 6.73
C LEU A 145 10.74 8.66 6.49
N THR A 146 9.90 7.74 6.03
CA THR A 146 10.31 6.37 5.72
C THR A 146 11.39 6.34 4.63
N LEU A 147 11.24 7.16 3.59
CA LEU A 147 12.23 7.30 2.51
C LEU A 147 13.56 7.84 3.01
N VAL A 148 13.54 8.92 3.80
CA VAL A 148 14.74 9.55 4.37
C VAL A 148 15.51 8.57 5.25
N VAL A 149 14.80 7.82 6.12
CA VAL A 149 15.40 6.78 6.96
C VAL A 149 15.96 5.64 6.11
N GLY A 150 15.25 5.22 5.06
CA GLY A 150 15.73 4.20 4.12
C GLY A 150 17.03 4.61 3.41
N ILE A 151 17.12 5.87 2.97
CA ILE A 151 18.35 6.42 2.37
C ILE A 151 19.49 6.46 3.40
N ALA A 152 19.22 6.86 4.64
CA ALA A 152 20.20 6.88 5.72
C ALA A 152 20.74 5.48 6.04
N ALA A 153 19.87 4.48 6.10
CA ALA A 153 20.25 3.09 6.28
C ALA A 153 21.09 2.57 5.11
N ARG A 154 20.73 2.94 3.89
CA ARG A 154 21.51 2.59 2.68
C ARG A 154 22.94 3.19 2.71
N ARG A 155 23.11 4.37 3.32
CA ARG A 155 24.40 5.03 3.50
C ARG A 155 25.18 4.52 4.71
N GLY A 156 24.67 3.53 5.43
CA GLY A 156 25.31 2.97 6.63
C GLY A 156 25.14 3.81 7.91
N ALA A 157 24.32 4.88 7.87
CA ALA A 157 24.05 5.70 9.03
C ALA A 157 23.11 5.04 10.07
N ILE A 158 22.36 4.04 9.63
CA ILE A 158 21.46 3.22 10.48
C ILE A 158 21.65 1.75 10.11
N PRO A 159 21.61 0.83 11.09
CA PRO A 159 21.63 -0.61 10.79
C PRO A 159 20.46 -1.00 9.89
N GLY A 160 20.74 -1.69 8.80
CA GLY A 160 19.69 -2.13 7.89
C GLY A 160 20.20 -3.20 6.93
N SER A 161 19.36 -4.18 6.62
CA SER A 161 19.67 -5.17 5.60
C SER A 161 19.44 -4.59 4.19
N ARG A 162 19.99 -5.25 3.19
CA ARG A 162 19.74 -4.89 1.77
C ARG A 162 18.23 -4.93 1.40
N TYR A 163 17.44 -5.71 2.12
CA TYR A 163 15.99 -5.84 1.89
C TYR A 163 15.19 -4.67 2.45
N LEU A 164 15.76 -3.89 3.37
CA LEU A 164 15.11 -2.70 3.92
C LEU A 164 14.67 -1.72 2.83
N ILE A 165 15.49 -1.53 1.80
CA ILE A 165 15.14 -0.61 0.71
C ILE A 165 13.88 -1.05 -0.05
N VAL A 166 13.65 -2.34 -0.19
CA VAL A 166 12.45 -2.87 -0.83
C VAL A 166 11.21 -2.55 0.01
N ALA A 167 11.28 -2.79 1.32
CA ALA A 167 10.18 -2.45 2.24
C ALA A 167 9.91 -0.93 2.27
N VAL A 168 10.94 -0.10 2.28
CA VAL A 168 10.82 1.37 2.19
C VAL A 168 10.12 1.79 0.91
N VAL A 169 10.52 1.25 -0.25
CA VAL A 169 9.90 1.57 -1.54
C VAL A 169 8.44 1.12 -1.55
N MET A 170 8.11 -0.04 -1.00
CA MET A 170 6.72 -0.50 -0.88
C MET A 170 5.87 0.48 -0.07
N VAL A 171 6.38 0.97 1.09
CA VAL A 171 5.67 1.99 1.88
C VAL A 171 5.49 3.28 1.10
N VAL A 172 6.54 3.80 0.47
CA VAL A 172 6.47 5.05 -0.30
C VAL A 172 5.45 4.94 -1.42
N VAL A 173 5.48 3.86 -2.20
CA VAL A 173 4.50 3.63 -3.29
C VAL A 173 3.09 3.52 -2.74
N ALA A 174 2.87 2.80 -1.64
CA ALA A 174 1.56 2.69 -1.01
C ALA A 174 1.03 4.05 -0.53
N MET A 175 1.90 4.89 0.06
CA MET A 175 1.53 6.26 0.47
C MET A 175 1.22 7.14 -0.74
N MET A 176 1.95 7.01 -1.84
CA MET A 176 1.68 7.73 -3.09
C MET A 176 0.35 7.29 -3.71
N LEU A 177 0.03 5.99 -3.71
CA LEU A 177 -1.26 5.49 -4.18
C LEU A 177 -2.40 6.05 -3.34
N ALA A 178 -2.26 6.03 -2.01
CA ALA A 178 -3.27 6.57 -1.10
C ALA A 178 -3.49 8.08 -1.28
N ALA A 179 -2.42 8.86 -1.44
CA ALA A 179 -2.52 10.28 -1.76
C ALA A 179 -3.13 10.51 -3.15
N GLY A 180 -2.76 9.68 -4.13
CA GLY A 180 -3.20 9.79 -5.51
C GLY A 180 -4.71 9.68 -5.68
N VAL A 181 -5.38 8.76 -4.97
CA VAL A 181 -6.84 8.61 -5.05
C VAL A 181 -7.61 9.74 -4.37
N ASP A 182 -6.95 10.52 -3.51
CA ASP A 182 -7.54 11.74 -2.95
C ASP A 182 -7.39 12.95 -3.89
N ILE A 183 -6.49 12.86 -4.87
CA ILE A 183 -6.27 13.90 -5.88
C ILE A 183 -7.01 13.57 -7.18
N PHE A 184 -6.95 12.31 -7.62
CA PHE A 184 -7.48 11.87 -8.91
C PHE A 184 -8.51 10.76 -8.77
N THR A 185 -9.50 10.74 -9.64
CA THR A 185 -10.47 9.67 -9.80
C THR A 185 -10.77 9.43 -11.27
N ILE A 186 -11.30 8.26 -11.59
CA ILE A 186 -11.76 7.93 -12.93
C ILE A 186 -13.08 8.67 -13.19
N LYS A 187 -13.21 9.26 -14.35
CA LYS A 187 -14.47 9.90 -14.79
C LYS A 187 -15.57 8.84 -14.87
N ASN A 188 -16.78 9.20 -14.48
CA ASN A 188 -17.94 8.29 -14.40
C ASN A 188 -17.82 7.15 -13.36
N ASP A 189 -16.85 7.25 -12.44
CA ASP A 189 -16.82 6.37 -11.27
C ASP A 189 -17.93 6.75 -10.28
N VAL A 190 -18.53 5.77 -9.62
CA VAL A 190 -19.56 6.00 -8.59
C VAL A 190 -18.92 6.66 -7.37
N GLY A 191 -18.93 7.98 -7.34
CA GLY A 191 -18.35 8.78 -6.27
C GLY A 191 -16.86 8.54 -5.99
N ARG A 192 -16.08 7.92 -6.83
CA ARG A 192 -14.71 7.37 -6.70
C ARG A 192 -14.59 5.97 -6.07
N MET A 193 -15.69 5.25 -5.88
CA MET A 193 -15.69 3.98 -5.15
C MET A 193 -14.74 2.94 -5.79
N ASN A 194 -14.83 2.72 -7.12
CA ASN A 194 -13.97 1.76 -7.81
C ASN A 194 -12.50 2.20 -7.81
N THR A 195 -12.23 3.50 -7.95
CA THR A 195 -10.86 4.04 -7.90
C THR A 195 -10.26 3.76 -6.53
N VAL A 196 -10.93 4.12 -5.44
CA VAL A 196 -10.46 3.85 -4.06
C VAL A 196 -10.28 2.36 -3.84
N PHE A 197 -11.26 1.54 -4.19
CA PHE A 197 -11.19 0.09 -3.97
C PHE A 197 -9.97 -0.53 -4.65
N LYS A 198 -9.74 -0.23 -5.92
CA LYS A 198 -8.62 -0.80 -6.69
C LYS A 198 -7.26 -0.34 -6.18
N PHE A 199 -7.08 0.94 -5.94
CA PHE A 199 -5.79 1.48 -5.51
C PHE A 199 -5.49 1.22 -4.03
N TYR A 200 -6.50 1.25 -3.15
CA TYR A 200 -6.31 0.92 -1.74
C TYR A 200 -6.01 -0.56 -1.53
N LEU A 201 -6.57 -1.47 -2.35
CA LEU A 201 -6.19 -2.87 -2.32
C LEU A 201 -4.69 -3.05 -2.62
N GLN A 202 -4.16 -2.36 -3.64
CA GLN A 202 -2.73 -2.38 -3.95
C GLN A 202 -1.90 -1.79 -2.80
N ALA A 203 -2.30 -0.63 -2.28
CA ALA A 203 -1.64 0.00 -1.14
C ALA A 203 -1.65 -0.94 0.09
N TRP A 204 -2.78 -1.60 0.36
CA TRP A 204 -2.92 -2.55 1.47
C TRP A 204 -1.95 -3.73 1.35
N VAL A 205 -1.83 -4.34 0.18
CA VAL A 205 -0.90 -5.46 -0.08
C VAL A 205 0.55 -5.00 0.11
N LEU A 206 0.92 -3.84 -0.44
CA LEU A 206 2.27 -3.30 -0.29
C LEU A 206 2.62 -3.00 1.17
N LEU A 207 1.68 -2.40 1.91
CA LEU A 207 1.85 -2.12 3.34
C LEU A 207 1.94 -3.41 4.16
N ALA A 208 1.14 -4.43 3.85
CA ALA A 208 1.19 -5.73 4.52
C ALA A 208 2.56 -6.40 4.35
N MET A 209 3.10 -6.40 3.13
CA MET A 209 4.43 -6.95 2.84
C MET A 209 5.54 -6.18 3.57
N ALA A 210 5.50 -4.84 3.51
CA ALA A 210 6.46 -4.00 4.21
C ALA A 210 6.36 -4.15 5.74
N ALA A 211 5.14 -4.18 6.28
CA ALA A 211 4.88 -4.36 7.70
C ALA A 211 5.39 -5.72 8.22
N SER A 212 5.27 -6.79 7.43
CA SER A 212 5.83 -8.10 7.76
C SER A 212 7.36 -8.05 7.91
N TYR A 213 8.03 -7.32 7.02
CA TYR A 213 9.48 -7.08 7.14
C TYR A 213 9.82 -6.27 8.40
N PHE A 214 9.08 -5.20 8.70
CA PHE A 214 9.32 -4.40 9.90
C PHE A 214 9.01 -5.18 11.18
N LEU A 215 7.99 -6.03 11.18
CA LEU A 215 7.71 -6.95 12.29
C LEU A 215 8.89 -7.88 12.54
N TRP A 216 9.46 -8.45 11.48
CA TRP A 216 10.67 -9.27 11.58
C TRP A 216 11.85 -8.49 12.17
N VAL A 217 12.12 -7.27 11.69
CA VAL A 217 13.20 -6.42 12.23
C VAL A 217 12.98 -6.10 13.72
N LEU A 218 11.74 -5.82 14.12
CA LEU A 218 11.39 -5.56 15.53
C LEU A 218 11.52 -6.83 16.39
N ALA A 219 11.20 -8.00 15.83
CA ALA A 219 11.37 -9.29 16.50
C ALA A 219 12.85 -9.60 16.74
N ASP A 220 13.68 -9.46 15.70
CA ASP A 220 15.12 -9.67 15.74
C ASP A 220 15.79 -8.72 16.74
N ALA A 221 15.35 -7.46 16.80
CA ALA A 221 15.77 -6.49 17.82
C ALA A 221 15.23 -6.80 19.25
N GLY A 222 14.61 -7.95 19.47
CA GLY A 222 14.08 -8.39 20.75
C GLY A 222 12.87 -7.59 21.28
N LYS A 223 12.19 -6.80 20.42
CA LYS A 223 11.03 -5.97 20.83
C LYS A 223 9.76 -6.80 21.11
N LEU A 224 9.67 -8.02 20.58
CA LEU A 224 8.55 -8.93 20.82
C LEU A 224 8.77 -9.86 22.01
N SER A 225 9.96 -9.86 22.65
CA SER A 225 10.24 -10.74 23.81
C SER A 225 9.37 -10.37 25.02
N LEU A 226 8.82 -11.32 25.71
CA LEU A 226 8.06 -11.11 26.96
C LEU A 226 8.97 -11.03 28.18
N ARG A 227 10.25 -11.38 28.07
CA ARG A 227 11.22 -11.27 29.17
C ARG A 227 11.46 -9.82 29.54
N GLY A 228 11.37 -9.50 30.83
CA GLY A 228 11.53 -8.13 31.34
C GLY A 228 10.53 -7.14 30.75
N LEU A 229 9.27 -7.55 30.67
CA LEU A 229 8.19 -6.74 30.10
C LEU A 229 7.97 -5.47 30.93
N ARG A 230 8.30 -4.32 30.33
CA ARG A 230 7.99 -3.00 30.91
C ARG A 230 6.55 -2.58 30.51
N PRO A 231 5.83 -1.79 31.34
CA PRO A 231 4.44 -1.42 31.07
C PRO A 231 4.20 -0.84 29.67
N LYS A 232 5.02 0.09 29.22
CA LYS A 232 4.92 0.69 27.87
C LYS A 232 5.02 -0.35 26.74
N ARG A 233 5.86 -1.35 26.92
CA ARG A 233 6.03 -2.44 25.95
C ARG A 233 4.86 -3.40 26.01
N GLY A 234 4.30 -3.67 27.21
CA GLY A 234 3.10 -4.47 27.36
C GLY A 234 1.90 -3.86 26.64
N VAL A 235 1.70 -2.55 26.78
CA VAL A 235 0.65 -1.81 26.05
C VAL A 235 0.84 -1.91 24.54
N TRP A 236 2.07 -1.74 24.06
CA TRP A 236 2.37 -1.85 22.62
C TRP A 236 2.12 -3.27 22.07
N LEU A 237 2.55 -4.32 22.80
CA LEU A 237 2.28 -5.70 22.40
C LEU A 237 0.78 -6.02 22.46
N GLY A 238 0.07 -5.54 23.47
CA GLY A 238 -1.39 -5.66 23.58
C GLY A 238 -2.09 -5.03 22.37
N LEU A 239 -1.69 -3.81 22.01
CA LEU A 239 -2.23 -3.12 20.82
C LEU A 239 -1.92 -3.90 19.53
N LEU A 240 -0.69 -4.41 19.37
CA LEU A 240 -0.33 -5.25 18.23
C LEU A 240 -1.23 -6.47 18.10
N VAL A 241 -1.47 -7.19 19.22
CA VAL A 241 -2.34 -8.37 19.23
C VAL A 241 -3.79 -7.99 18.91
N VAL A 242 -4.32 -6.93 19.53
CA VAL A 242 -5.69 -6.46 19.26
C VAL A 242 -5.89 -6.10 17.79
N LEU A 243 -4.96 -5.37 17.20
CA LEU A 243 -5.02 -5.02 15.77
C LEU A 243 -4.86 -6.24 14.86
N ALA A 244 -3.96 -7.18 15.20
CA ALA A 244 -3.79 -8.41 14.43
C ALA A 244 -5.04 -9.30 14.49
N VAL A 245 -5.67 -9.45 15.65
CA VAL A 245 -6.94 -10.17 15.79
C VAL A 245 -8.05 -9.44 15.04
N GLY A 246 -8.12 -8.11 15.16
CA GLY A 246 -9.10 -7.29 14.43
C GLY A 246 -9.03 -7.45 12.92
N THR A 247 -7.82 -7.55 12.36
CA THR A 247 -7.66 -7.80 10.92
C THR A 247 -8.11 -9.19 10.49
N MET A 248 -8.17 -10.17 11.40
CA MET A 248 -8.63 -11.53 11.11
C MET A 248 -10.16 -11.70 11.17
N VAL A 249 -10.88 -10.74 11.76
CA VAL A 249 -12.34 -10.81 11.88
C VAL A 249 -13.01 -10.95 10.52
N TYR A 250 -12.68 -10.08 9.60
CA TYR A 250 -13.30 -10.11 8.27
C TYR A 250 -12.95 -11.35 7.44
N PRO A 251 -11.67 -11.78 7.30
CA PRO A 251 -11.35 -13.01 6.59
C PRO A 251 -12.07 -14.24 7.15
N VAL A 252 -12.23 -14.34 8.46
CA VAL A 252 -12.86 -15.51 9.11
C VAL A 252 -14.38 -15.42 9.02
N LEU A 253 -14.97 -14.35 9.58
CA LEU A 253 -16.44 -14.26 9.69
C LEU A 253 -17.09 -13.88 8.38
N GLY A 254 -16.51 -12.94 7.63
CA GLY A 254 -17.02 -12.51 6.34
C GLY A 254 -16.93 -13.61 5.27
N THR A 255 -15.85 -14.41 5.26
CA THR A 255 -15.75 -15.56 4.37
C THR A 255 -16.78 -16.62 4.73
N ARG A 256 -16.96 -16.93 6.03
CA ARG A 256 -17.97 -17.86 6.50
C ARG A 256 -19.38 -17.43 6.07
N ASP A 257 -19.73 -16.17 6.34
CA ASP A 257 -21.04 -15.62 6.01
C ASP A 257 -21.29 -15.63 4.49
N ARG A 258 -20.30 -15.17 3.72
CA ARG A 258 -20.39 -15.14 2.27
C ARG A 258 -20.55 -16.54 1.67
N ASN A 259 -19.83 -17.55 2.18
CA ASN A 259 -19.97 -18.91 1.72
C ASN A 259 -21.34 -19.49 2.10
N ALA A 260 -21.83 -19.22 3.31
CA ALA A 260 -23.12 -19.72 3.76
C ALA A 260 -24.32 -19.10 3.00
N THR A 261 -24.17 -17.85 2.50
CA THR A 261 -25.27 -17.13 1.84
C THR A 261 -25.24 -17.21 0.32
N ARG A 262 -24.09 -17.55 -0.29
CA ARG A 262 -23.92 -17.49 -1.76
C ARG A 262 -23.61 -18.83 -2.40
N PHE A 263 -23.17 -19.82 -1.66
CA PHE A 263 -22.74 -21.09 -2.20
C PHE A 263 -23.37 -22.24 -1.42
N GLU A 264 -24.03 -23.15 -2.16
CA GLU A 264 -24.39 -24.46 -1.63
C GLU A 264 -23.28 -25.46 -1.93
N TYR A 265 -22.99 -26.32 -0.94
CA TYR A 265 -21.95 -27.33 -1.09
C TYR A 265 -22.45 -28.51 -1.97
N ASN A 266 -21.92 -28.60 -3.17
CA ASN A 266 -22.20 -29.68 -4.12
C ASN A 266 -21.04 -30.66 -4.29
N GLY A 267 -20.23 -30.86 -3.24
CA GLY A 267 -19.04 -31.67 -3.31
C GLY A 267 -17.82 -30.92 -3.88
N LEU A 268 -16.72 -31.64 -4.05
CA LEU A 268 -15.50 -31.10 -4.65
C LEU A 268 -15.63 -31.18 -6.18
N ALA A 269 -15.79 -30.05 -6.84
CA ALA A 269 -15.83 -29.91 -8.27
C ALA A 269 -14.92 -28.81 -8.75
N LEU A 270 -14.28 -29.00 -9.91
CA LEU A 270 -13.56 -27.93 -10.63
C LEU A 270 -14.50 -27.11 -11.54
N ASP A 271 -15.74 -27.52 -11.66
CA ASP A 271 -16.79 -26.81 -12.38
C ASP A 271 -17.30 -25.65 -11.52
N GLY A 272 -16.94 -24.42 -11.89
CA GLY A 272 -17.36 -23.20 -11.20
C GLY A 272 -18.87 -22.92 -11.29
N MET A 273 -19.62 -23.61 -12.15
CA MET A 273 -21.07 -23.44 -12.30
C MET A 273 -21.88 -24.56 -11.62
N ALA A 274 -21.22 -25.62 -11.11
CA ALA A 274 -21.90 -26.77 -10.50
C ALA A 274 -22.88 -26.38 -9.38
N TYR A 275 -22.58 -25.32 -8.60
CA TYR A 275 -23.43 -24.82 -7.51
C TYR A 275 -24.79 -24.30 -8.00
N MET A 276 -24.89 -23.80 -9.24
CA MET A 276 -26.13 -23.25 -9.79
C MET A 276 -27.25 -24.27 -9.92
N LYS A 277 -26.91 -25.57 -9.93
CA LYS A 277 -27.91 -26.67 -10.03
C LYS A 277 -28.86 -26.71 -8.83
N THR A 278 -28.37 -26.28 -7.66
CA THR A 278 -29.09 -26.36 -6.38
C THR A 278 -29.20 -25.04 -5.63
N ALA A 279 -28.36 -24.07 -5.96
CA ALA A 279 -28.29 -22.83 -5.24
C ALA A 279 -29.52 -21.94 -5.43
N THR A 280 -29.97 -21.34 -4.34
CA THR A 280 -31.05 -20.36 -4.30
C THR A 280 -30.48 -19.04 -3.80
N TYR A 281 -30.65 -17.98 -4.55
CA TYR A 281 -30.28 -16.62 -4.17
C TYR A 281 -31.48 -15.88 -3.59
N GLN A 282 -31.30 -15.21 -2.45
CA GLN A 282 -32.36 -14.39 -1.86
C GLN A 282 -32.26 -12.97 -2.39
N ASP A 283 -33.24 -12.55 -3.16
CA ASP A 283 -33.38 -11.18 -3.64
C ASP A 283 -34.49 -10.43 -2.86
N SER A 284 -34.62 -9.13 -3.10
CA SER A 284 -35.68 -8.27 -2.53
C SER A 284 -37.09 -8.71 -2.88
N GLU A 285 -37.28 -9.38 -4.01
CA GLU A 285 -38.57 -9.89 -4.51
C GLU A 285 -38.86 -11.35 -4.11
N GLY A 286 -37.88 -12.03 -3.49
CA GLY A 286 -38.00 -13.43 -3.06
C GLY A 286 -36.85 -14.34 -3.46
N PRO A 287 -36.96 -15.66 -3.23
CA PRO A 287 -35.91 -16.61 -3.56
C PRO A 287 -35.82 -16.85 -5.07
N LEU A 288 -34.64 -16.63 -5.66
CA LEU A 288 -34.32 -16.93 -7.04
C LEU A 288 -33.56 -18.26 -7.13
N THR A 289 -34.09 -19.21 -7.87
CA THR A 289 -33.43 -20.50 -8.10
C THR A 289 -32.52 -20.40 -9.31
N LEU A 290 -31.18 -20.48 -9.08
CA LEU A 290 -30.17 -20.32 -10.13
C LEU A 290 -30.17 -21.41 -11.18
N LYS A 291 -30.87 -22.51 -10.95
CA LYS A 291 -31.01 -23.60 -11.92
C LYS A 291 -31.59 -23.11 -13.26
N TYR A 292 -32.55 -22.22 -13.25
CA TYR A 292 -33.16 -21.68 -14.47
C TYR A 292 -32.19 -20.78 -15.25
N ASP A 293 -31.32 -20.05 -14.56
CA ASP A 293 -30.28 -19.27 -15.22
C ASP A 293 -29.23 -20.19 -15.86
N LEU A 294 -28.89 -21.30 -15.20
CA LEU A 294 -27.99 -22.31 -15.76
C LEU A 294 -28.60 -22.95 -17.01
N GLU A 295 -29.85 -23.37 -16.96
CA GLU A 295 -30.57 -23.92 -18.12
C GLU A 295 -30.62 -22.94 -19.30
N GLY A 296 -30.83 -21.63 -19.00
CA GLY A 296 -30.78 -20.57 -20.01
C GLY A 296 -29.39 -20.39 -20.63
N ILE A 297 -28.31 -20.46 -19.81
CA ILE A 297 -26.92 -20.40 -20.30
C ILE A 297 -26.59 -21.62 -21.17
N GLU A 298 -26.95 -22.82 -20.72
CA GLU A 298 -26.74 -24.06 -21.50
C GLU A 298 -27.49 -24.06 -22.82
N TRP A 299 -28.72 -23.54 -22.82
CA TRP A 299 -29.49 -23.35 -24.03
C TRP A 299 -28.84 -22.37 -25.01
N MET A 300 -28.35 -21.22 -24.49
CA MET A 300 -27.64 -20.24 -25.32
C MET A 300 -26.36 -20.83 -25.92
N GLN A 301 -25.60 -21.61 -25.17
CA GLN A 301 -24.37 -22.23 -25.64
C GLN A 301 -24.64 -23.23 -26.80
N GLN A 302 -25.83 -23.89 -26.80
CA GLN A 302 -26.21 -24.87 -27.83
C GLN A 302 -26.85 -24.22 -29.06
N ASN A 303 -27.54 -23.10 -28.92
CA ASN A 303 -28.41 -22.53 -29.95
C ASN A 303 -27.97 -21.21 -30.52
N VAL A 304 -27.04 -20.49 -29.86
CA VAL A 304 -26.55 -19.19 -30.31
C VAL A 304 -25.15 -19.36 -30.85
N ALA A 305 -24.99 -19.20 -32.15
CA ALA A 305 -23.69 -19.25 -32.80
C ALA A 305 -22.95 -17.94 -32.62
N GLY A 306 -21.81 -17.98 -31.96
CA GLY A 306 -20.79 -16.93 -31.92
C GLY A 306 -21.09 -15.78 -30.97
N SER A 307 -20.24 -15.62 -30.00
CA SER A 307 -19.94 -14.36 -29.32
C SER A 307 -18.43 -14.14 -29.31
#